data_17dac45904b1fdaabcb269d75fc0331b
#
_entry.id   17dac45904b1fdaabcb269d75fc0331b
#
_cell.length_a   1.000
_cell.length_b   1.000
_cell.length_c   1.000
_cell.angle_alpha   90.00
_cell.angle_beta   90.00
_cell.angle_gamma   90.00
#
_symmetry.space_group_name_H-M   'P 1'
#
loop_
_entity.id
_entity.type
_entity.pdbx_description
1 polymer ?
#
loop_
_entity_poly.entity_id
_entity_poly.type
_entity_poly.pdbx_seq_one_letter_code
_entity_poly.pdbx_strand_id
1 'polypeptide(L)'
;VTERLLIVEDDAAVRRMLERSLGAEGFEIAGAADGGTALALAERTAPDLVVLDVAMPGLSGFEVCRRLRANGLTGGVLMLTARDSVADRVRGLESGADDYVVKPFAIAEVVARLRALTRRGSDRSERLAHGDIVLDTATATVAVGGGAAVQLTAREAQLLELLLRDPRAVLSREAAIEAIWGGAGTDNLVDRYVARVRHKLGDPEMIRTVRGVGFILAP
;
A
#
# COMPACT_ATOMS: atom_id res chain seq x y z
N VAL A 1 4.85 16.34 10.97
CA VAL A 1 3.54 16.38 10.28
C VAL A 1 2.70 15.28 10.88
N THR A 2 1.49 15.63 11.37
CA THR A 2 0.53 14.65 11.90
C THR A 2 -0.11 13.91 10.71
N GLU A 3 -0.11 12.59 10.73
CA GLU A 3 -0.65 11.76 9.65
C GLU A 3 -2.17 11.65 9.79
N ARG A 4 -2.89 11.88 8.70
CA ARG A 4 -4.36 11.80 8.65
C ARG A 4 -4.76 10.36 8.38
N LEU A 5 -5.53 9.78 9.28
CA LEU A 5 -5.97 8.40 9.26
C LEU A 5 -7.49 8.32 9.15
N LEU A 6 -7.98 7.70 8.08
CA LEU A 6 -9.38 7.35 7.93
C LEU A 6 -9.63 5.94 8.46
N ILE A 7 -10.55 5.80 9.43
CA ILE A 7 -10.99 4.52 9.97
C ILE A 7 -12.38 4.21 9.44
N VAL A 8 -12.54 3.04 8.81
CA VAL A 8 -13.80 2.57 8.23
C VAL A 8 -14.16 1.23 8.87
N GLU A 9 -15.16 1.25 9.75
CA GLU A 9 -15.58 0.09 10.55
C GLU A 9 -17.07 0.27 10.90
N ASP A 10 -17.92 -0.69 10.60
CA ASP A 10 -19.37 -0.59 10.87
C ASP A 10 -19.71 -0.82 12.34
N ASP A 11 -18.97 -1.70 13.04
CA ASP A 11 -19.13 -1.85 14.49
C ASP A 11 -18.68 -0.59 15.25
N ALA A 12 -19.66 0.08 15.84
CA ALA A 12 -19.40 1.32 16.57
C ALA A 12 -18.49 1.16 17.81
N ALA A 13 -18.43 -0.03 18.43
CA ALA A 13 -17.54 -0.26 19.56
C ALA A 13 -16.10 -0.45 19.11
N VAL A 14 -15.88 -1.24 18.04
CA VAL A 14 -14.58 -1.44 17.41
C VAL A 14 -14.06 -0.12 16.84
N ARG A 15 -14.90 0.63 16.11
CA ARG A 15 -14.53 1.93 15.55
C ARG A 15 -14.07 2.90 16.62
N ARG A 16 -14.85 3.10 17.70
CA ARG A 16 -14.46 3.98 18.82
C ARG A 16 -13.20 3.52 19.54
N MET A 17 -12.98 2.23 19.66
CA MET A 17 -11.76 1.67 20.24
C MET A 17 -10.55 2.01 19.35
N LEU A 18 -10.64 1.83 18.04
CA LEU A 18 -9.58 2.20 17.08
C LEU A 18 -9.34 3.71 17.09
N GLU A 19 -10.38 4.54 17.01
CA GLU A 19 -10.29 6.01 17.02
C GLU A 19 -9.53 6.51 18.24
N ARG A 20 -9.91 6.02 19.43
CA ARG A 20 -9.26 6.41 20.69
C ARG A 20 -7.82 5.93 20.77
N SER A 21 -7.57 4.67 20.42
CA SER A 21 -6.23 4.08 20.55
C SER A 21 -5.25 4.67 19.56
N LEU A 22 -5.66 4.83 18.30
CA LEU A 22 -4.81 5.39 17.25
C LEU A 22 -4.65 6.91 17.38
N GLY A 23 -5.68 7.61 17.88
CA GLY A 23 -5.56 9.02 18.23
C GLY A 23 -4.52 9.27 19.35
N ALA A 24 -4.45 8.38 20.34
CA ALA A 24 -3.43 8.43 21.39
C ALA A 24 -2.00 8.18 20.85
N GLU A 25 -1.85 7.51 19.73
CA GLU A 25 -0.58 7.29 19.03
C GLU A 25 -0.16 8.47 18.12
N GLY A 26 -0.98 9.53 18.08
CA GLY A 26 -0.67 10.77 17.37
C GLY A 26 -1.25 10.91 15.97
N PHE A 27 -2.13 10.01 15.54
CA PHE A 27 -2.83 10.14 14.25
C PHE A 27 -3.98 11.16 14.34
N GLU A 28 -4.20 11.93 13.29
CA GLU A 28 -5.40 12.75 13.10
C GLU A 28 -6.51 11.88 12.50
N ILE A 29 -7.57 11.63 13.28
CA ILE A 29 -8.56 10.59 12.97
C ILE A 29 -9.81 11.16 12.30
N ALA A 30 -10.23 10.53 11.21
CA ALA A 30 -11.58 10.62 10.66
C ALA A 30 -12.23 9.22 10.68
N GLY A 31 -13.49 9.11 11.15
CA GLY A 31 -14.20 7.84 11.28
C GLY A 31 -15.39 7.76 10.33
N ALA A 32 -15.59 6.61 9.69
CA ALA A 32 -16.74 6.27 8.85
C ALA A 32 -17.37 4.95 9.31
N ALA A 33 -18.70 4.89 9.30
CA ALA A 33 -19.46 3.69 9.68
C ALA A 33 -19.80 2.79 8.48
N ASP A 34 -19.59 3.27 7.26
CA ASP A 34 -19.94 2.58 6.02
C ASP A 34 -19.07 3.06 4.85
N GLY A 35 -19.11 2.30 3.74
CA GLY A 35 -18.27 2.59 2.59
C GLY A 35 -18.62 3.89 1.84
N GLY A 36 -19.89 4.30 1.83
CA GLY A 36 -20.32 5.54 1.18
C GLY A 36 -19.77 6.76 1.91
N THR A 37 -19.94 6.78 3.24
CA THR A 37 -19.37 7.81 4.12
C THR A 37 -17.83 7.84 4.02
N ALA A 38 -17.18 6.67 3.93
CA ALA A 38 -15.73 6.57 3.78
C ALA A 38 -15.22 7.25 2.51
N LEU A 39 -15.87 7.00 1.36
CA LEU A 39 -15.50 7.62 0.08
C LEU A 39 -15.64 9.15 0.12
N ALA A 40 -16.76 9.64 0.65
CA ALA A 40 -16.99 11.09 0.79
C ALA A 40 -15.98 11.76 1.76
N LEU A 41 -15.63 11.09 2.86
CA LEU A 41 -14.61 11.59 3.79
C LEU A 41 -13.23 11.59 3.15
N ALA A 42 -12.86 10.55 2.42
CA ALA A 42 -11.55 10.45 1.76
C ALA A 42 -11.32 11.62 0.77
N GLU A 43 -12.34 12.00 0.00
CA GLU A 43 -12.26 13.16 -0.91
C GLU A 43 -12.02 14.48 -0.16
N ARG A 44 -12.61 14.63 1.01
CA ARG A 44 -12.52 15.87 1.80
C ARG A 44 -11.24 15.97 2.62
N THR A 45 -10.78 14.85 3.17
CA THR A 45 -9.66 14.82 4.13
C THR A 45 -8.33 14.43 3.48
N ALA A 46 -8.36 13.85 2.27
CA ALA A 46 -7.18 13.30 1.58
C ALA A 46 -6.27 12.52 2.56
N PRO A 47 -6.73 11.37 3.10
CA PRO A 47 -6.04 10.66 4.16
C PRO A 47 -4.69 10.10 3.69
N ASP A 48 -3.70 10.14 4.58
CA ASP A 48 -2.38 9.55 4.37
C ASP A 48 -2.40 8.03 4.60
N LEU A 49 -3.36 7.57 5.42
CA LEU A 49 -3.59 6.18 5.78
C LEU A 49 -5.08 5.87 5.86
N VAL A 50 -5.44 4.62 5.58
CA VAL A 50 -6.80 4.09 5.76
C VAL A 50 -6.73 2.76 6.52
N VAL A 51 -7.51 2.63 7.59
CA VAL A 51 -7.85 1.34 8.23
C VAL A 51 -9.26 0.99 7.77
N LEU A 52 -9.43 -0.20 7.20
CA LEU A 52 -10.64 -0.55 6.48
C LEU A 52 -11.11 -1.96 6.83
N ASP A 53 -12.27 -2.09 7.46
CA ASP A 53 -12.88 -3.40 7.64
C ASP A 53 -13.35 -3.98 6.31
N VAL A 54 -13.13 -5.28 6.14
CA VAL A 54 -13.54 -6.02 4.94
C VAL A 54 -15.03 -6.35 4.98
N ALA A 55 -15.56 -6.70 6.15
CA ALA A 55 -16.88 -7.31 6.31
C ALA A 55 -17.97 -6.29 6.69
N MET A 56 -18.11 -5.23 5.90
CA MET A 56 -19.13 -4.21 6.14
C MET A 56 -20.41 -4.45 5.33
N PRO A 57 -21.59 -4.05 5.84
CA PRO A 57 -22.85 -4.06 5.09
C PRO A 57 -22.80 -3.11 3.88
N GLY A 58 -23.44 -3.50 2.79
CA GLY A 58 -23.49 -2.72 1.56
C GLY A 58 -22.20 -2.82 0.74
N LEU A 59 -21.38 -1.78 0.75
CA LEU A 59 -20.08 -1.80 0.08
C LEU A 59 -19.06 -2.53 0.95
N SER A 60 -18.55 -3.66 0.46
CA SER A 60 -17.45 -4.37 1.14
C SER A 60 -16.16 -3.51 1.17
N GLY A 61 -15.28 -3.75 2.16
CA GLY A 61 -14.01 -3.05 2.22
C GLY A 61 -13.16 -3.21 0.96
N PHE A 62 -13.23 -4.35 0.29
CA PHE A 62 -12.56 -4.55 -0.99
C PHE A 62 -13.03 -3.56 -2.07
N GLU A 63 -14.35 -3.33 -2.15
CA GLU A 63 -14.92 -2.39 -3.11
C GLU A 63 -14.59 -0.95 -2.75
N VAL A 64 -14.65 -0.60 -1.47
CA VAL A 64 -14.23 0.72 -0.97
C VAL A 64 -12.76 0.99 -1.32
N CYS A 65 -11.87 0.03 -1.08
CA CYS A 65 -10.46 0.15 -1.41
C CYS A 65 -10.22 0.40 -2.91
N ARG A 66 -10.89 -0.40 -3.78
CA ARG A 66 -10.79 -0.21 -5.23
C ARG A 66 -11.21 1.19 -5.67
N ARG A 67 -12.33 1.69 -5.13
CA ARG A 67 -12.84 3.04 -5.44
C ARG A 67 -11.92 4.13 -4.92
N LEU A 68 -11.39 4.00 -3.70
CA LEU A 68 -10.39 4.93 -3.16
C LEU A 68 -9.16 5.00 -4.08
N ARG A 69 -8.65 3.85 -4.54
CA ARG A 69 -7.52 3.79 -5.47
C ARG A 69 -7.86 4.40 -6.84
N ALA A 70 -9.04 4.10 -7.38
CA ALA A 70 -9.51 4.69 -8.64
C ALA A 70 -9.67 6.24 -8.55
N ASN A 71 -10.04 6.75 -7.37
CA ASN A 71 -10.12 8.18 -7.09
C ASN A 71 -8.76 8.81 -6.72
N GLY A 72 -7.64 8.10 -6.92
CA GLY A 72 -6.30 8.64 -6.76
C GLY A 72 -5.71 8.55 -5.35
N LEU A 73 -6.29 7.76 -4.41
CA LEU A 73 -5.67 7.55 -3.11
C LEU A 73 -4.31 6.85 -3.28
N THR A 74 -3.23 7.54 -2.89
CA THR A 74 -1.86 7.01 -2.84
C THR A 74 -1.43 6.62 -1.43
N GLY A 75 -2.19 7.04 -0.41
CA GLY A 75 -1.99 6.71 0.99
C GLY A 75 -2.03 5.21 1.28
N GLY A 76 -1.43 4.75 2.38
CA GLY A 76 -1.41 3.34 2.77
C GLY A 76 -2.80 2.84 3.20
N VAL A 77 -3.19 1.64 2.74
CA VAL A 77 -4.45 0.99 3.13
C VAL A 77 -4.17 -0.30 3.88
N LEU A 78 -4.56 -0.34 5.15
CA LEU A 78 -4.51 -1.51 6.02
C LEU A 78 -5.92 -2.11 6.13
N MET A 79 -6.09 -3.35 5.70
CA MET A 79 -7.37 -4.05 5.86
C MET A 79 -7.48 -4.80 7.17
N LEU A 80 -8.65 -4.71 7.81
CA LEU A 80 -9.03 -5.56 8.93
C LEU A 80 -9.94 -6.68 8.40
N THR A 81 -9.62 -7.93 8.70
CA THR A 81 -10.38 -9.08 8.18
C THR A 81 -10.66 -10.10 9.28
N ALA A 82 -11.88 -10.61 9.33
CA ALA A 82 -12.25 -11.73 10.20
C ALA A 82 -11.87 -13.09 9.60
N ARG A 83 -11.33 -13.14 8.38
CA ARG A 83 -11.13 -14.36 7.61
C ARG A 83 -9.65 -14.63 7.40
N ASP A 84 -9.22 -15.78 7.88
CA ASP A 84 -7.85 -16.31 7.77
C ASP A 84 -7.63 -17.13 6.47
N SER A 85 -8.57 -17.07 5.51
CA SER A 85 -8.40 -17.81 4.27
C SER A 85 -7.37 -17.13 3.34
N VAL A 86 -6.51 -17.93 2.73
CA VAL A 86 -5.58 -17.46 1.69
C VAL A 86 -6.32 -16.71 0.58
N ALA A 87 -7.55 -17.15 0.24
CA ALA A 87 -8.37 -16.52 -0.78
C ALA A 87 -8.80 -15.08 -0.41
N ASP A 88 -9.14 -14.82 0.85
CA ASP A 88 -9.56 -13.47 1.28
C ASP A 88 -8.34 -12.53 1.39
N ARG A 89 -7.18 -13.04 1.79
CA ARG A 89 -5.91 -12.30 1.73
C ARG A 89 -5.55 -11.92 0.30
N VAL A 90 -5.70 -12.85 -0.64
CA VAL A 90 -5.48 -12.60 -2.07
C VAL A 90 -6.44 -11.53 -2.60
N ARG A 91 -7.76 -11.63 -2.30
CA ARG A 91 -8.75 -10.61 -2.69
C ARG A 91 -8.45 -9.23 -2.09
N GLY A 92 -8.02 -9.17 -0.82
CA GLY A 92 -7.65 -7.92 -0.17
C GLY A 92 -6.53 -7.19 -0.91
N LEU A 93 -5.50 -7.92 -1.24
CA LEU A 93 -4.36 -7.39 -1.99
C LEU A 93 -4.73 -7.08 -3.46
N GLU A 94 -5.70 -7.80 -4.07
CA GLU A 94 -6.28 -7.50 -5.39
C GLU A 94 -7.06 -6.20 -5.42
N SER A 95 -7.66 -5.81 -4.31
CA SER A 95 -8.44 -4.57 -4.23
C SER A 95 -7.56 -3.31 -4.16
N GLY A 96 -6.25 -3.43 -3.94
CA GLY A 96 -5.35 -2.29 -3.81
C GLY A 96 -4.89 -1.99 -2.38
N ALA A 97 -5.20 -2.87 -1.43
CA ALA A 97 -4.68 -2.77 -0.06
C ALA A 97 -3.17 -3.02 -0.03
N ASP A 98 -2.49 -2.38 0.91
CA ASP A 98 -1.05 -2.49 1.07
C ASP A 98 -0.66 -3.53 2.14
N ASP A 99 -1.54 -3.74 3.14
CA ASP A 99 -1.33 -4.73 4.19
C ASP A 99 -2.68 -5.15 4.80
N TYR A 100 -2.69 -6.18 5.65
CA TYR A 100 -3.89 -6.66 6.33
C TYR A 100 -3.58 -7.10 7.77
N VAL A 101 -4.61 -7.08 8.62
CA VAL A 101 -4.59 -7.60 9.99
C VAL A 101 -5.81 -8.48 10.20
N VAL A 102 -5.59 -9.65 10.79
CA VAL A 102 -6.67 -10.61 11.08
C VAL A 102 -7.31 -10.30 12.42
N LYS A 103 -8.64 -10.23 12.47
CA LYS A 103 -9.43 -10.13 13.71
C LYS A 103 -9.48 -11.51 14.43
N PRO A 104 -9.25 -11.59 15.74
CA PRO A 104 -8.97 -10.49 16.67
C PRO A 104 -7.50 -10.04 16.60
N PHE A 105 -7.27 -8.74 16.75
CA PHE A 105 -5.95 -8.13 16.64
C PHE A 105 -5.54 -7.37 17.92
N ALA A 106 -4.24 -7.23 18.11
CA ALA A 106 -3.68 -6.31 19.10
C ALA A 106 -3.52 -4.91 18.49
N ILE A 107 -3.85 -3.86 19.25
CA ILE A 107 -3.65 -2.46 18.78
C ILE A 107 -2.19 -2.21 18.42
N ALA A 108 -1.25 -2.76 19.18
CA ALA A 108 0.19 -2.63 18.89
C ALA A 108 0.57 -3.17 17.49
N GLU A 109 -0.10 -4.24 17.02
CA GLU A 109 0.10 -4.76 15.65
C GLU A 109 -0.41 -3.76 14.60
N VAL A 110 -1.62 -3.23 14.80
CA VAL A 110 -2.20 -2.21 13.89
C VAL A 110 -1.29 -1.00 13.80
N VAL A 111 -0.81 -0.48 14.95
CA VAL A 111 0.12 0.65 15.00
C VAL A 111 1.43 0.35 14.27
N ALA A 112 2.03 -0.82 14.52
CA ALA A 112 3.28 -1.21 13.89
C ALA A 112 3.15 -1.27 12.35
N ARG A 113 2.04 -1.83 11.85
CA ARG A 113 1.76 -1.92 10.41
C ARG A 113 1.45 -0.55 9.79
N LEU A 114 0.66 0.30 10.46
CA LEU A 114 0.43 1.67 10.00
C LEU A 114 1.74 2.45 9.92
N ARG A 115 2.60 2.39 10.94
CA ARG A 115 3.92 3.03 10.91
C ARG A 115 4.84 2.43 9.82
N ALA A 116 4.68 1.16 9.44
CA ALA A 116 5.39 0.58 8.31
C ALA A 116 4.88 1.12 6.96
N LEU A 117 3.59 1.45 6.87
CA LEU A 117 2.99 2.06 5.68
C LEU A 117 3.34 3.56 5.53
N THR A 118 3.63 4.26 6.63
CA THR A 118 4.03 5.68 6.60
C THR A 118 5.52 5.87 6.38
N ARG A 119 6.34 4.86 6.65
CA ARG A 119 7.77 4.93 6.32
C ARG A 119 7.94 5.08 4.82
N ARG A 120 7.84 6.31 4.35
CA ARG A 120 8.27 6.72 3.02
C ARG A 120 9.79 6.51 2.98
N GLY A 121 10.24 5.56 2.20
CA GLY A 121 11.64 5.19 1.96
C GLY A 121 12.67 5.63 3.00
N SER A 122 13.67 4.81 3.25
CA SER A 122 14.72 4.99 4.26
C SER A 122 15.01 6.45 4.63
N ASP A 123 15.43 6.74 5.86
CA ASP A 123 15.85 8.04 6.45
C ASP A 123 16.82 8.91 5.58
N ARG A 124 17.12 8.48 4.37
CA ARG A 124 17.89 9.19 3.36
C ARG A 124 17.00 9.51 2.16
N SER A 125 16.65 10.78 2.03
CA SER A 125 16.19 11.34 0.74
C SER A 125 17.25 10.99 -0.33
N GLU A 126 16.96 10.00 -1.15
CA GLU A 126 17.86 9.51 -2.17
C GLU A 126 17.14 9.49 -3.51
N ARG A 127 17.81 9.97 -4.54
CA ARG A 127 17.36 9.78 -5.92
C ARG A 127 18.07 8.58 -6.50
N LEU A 128 17.31 7.54 -6.76
CA LEU A 128 17.80 6.34 -7.43
C LEU A 128 17.47 6.43 -8.92
N ALA A 129 18.44 6.11 -9.77
CA ALA A 129 18.27 6.19 -11.21
C ALA A 129 18.85 4.97 -11.92
N HIS A 130 18.17 4.50 -12.95
CA HIS A 130 18.65 3.50 -13.90
C HIS A 130 17.97 3.71 -15.26
N GLY A 131 18.77 3.86 -16.32
CA GLY A 131 18.27 4.28 -17.63
C GLY A 131 17.47 5.58 -17.51
N ASP A 132 16.25 5.56 -18.03
CA ASP A 132 15.34 6.71 -17.99
C ASP A 132 14.52 6.82 -16.71
N ILE A 133 14.60 5.84 -15.80
CA ILE A 133 13.83 5.81 -14.55
C ILE A 133 14.56 6.61 -13.48
N VAL A 134 13.88 7.57 -12.85
CA VAL A 134 14.36 8.32 -11.68
C VAL A 134 13.31 8.24 -10.58
N LEU A 135 13.64 7.59 -9.46
CA LEU A 135 12.82 7.52 -8.25
C LEU A 135 13.34 8.49 -7.21
N ASP A 136 12.48 9.37 -6.73
CA ASP A 136 12.71 10.16 -5.52
C ASP A 136 12.08 9.40 -4.33
N THR A 137 12.93 8.85 -3.45
CA THR A 137 12.47 8.01 -2.33
C THR A 137 11.80 8.83 -1.23
N ALA A 138 12.13 10.12 -1.09
CA ALA A 138 11.53 10.98 -0.07
C ALA A 138 10.07 11.32 -0.38
N THR A 139 9.79 11.57 -1.65
CA THR A 139 8.44 11.94 -2.12
C THR A 139 7.65 10.76 -2.66
N ALA A 140 8.30 9.59 -2.80
CA ALA A 140 7.74 8.42 -3.48
C ALA A 140 7.21 8.76 -4.88
N THR A 141 7.96 9.56 -5.65
CA THR A 141 7.62 9.92 -7.03
C THR A 141 8.61 9.32 -8.02
N VAL A 142 8.12 8.88 -9.16
CA VAL A 142 8.96 8.38 -10.25
C VAL A 142 8.75 9.23 -11.51
N ALA A 143 9.85 9.55 -12.17
CA ALA A 143 9.85 10.17 -13.51
C ALA A 143 10.55 9.24 -14.49
N VAL A 144 10.13 9.24 -15.75
CA VAL A 144 10.72 8.47 -16.83
C VAL A 144 11.08 9.42 -17.98
N GLY A 145 12.31 9.35 -18.45
CA GLY A 145 12.81 10.14 -19.60
C GLY A 145 12.68 11.65 -19.40
N GLY A 146 12.74 12.16 -18.15
CA GLY A 146 12.53 13.56 -17.84
C GLY A 146 11.07 14.02 -17.95
N GLY A 147 10.12 13.11 -18.09
CA GLY A 147 8.69 13.38 -18.10
C GLY A 147 8.12 13.82 -16.76
N ALA A 148 6.82 14.01 -16.68
CA ALA A 148 6.12 14.39 -15.44
C ALA A 148 6.30 13.30 -14.36
N ALA A 149 6.55 13.75 -13.12
CA ALA A 149 6.66 12.86 -11.99
C ALA A 149 5.29 12.23 -11.64
N VAL A 150 5.26 10.91 -11.45
CA VAL A 150 4.07 10.14 -11.10
C VAL A 150 4.19 9.68 -9.66
N GLN A 151 3.12 9.84 -8.88
CA GLN A 151 3.06 9.44 -7.48
C GLN A 151 2.91 7.92 -7.35
N LEU A 152 3.78 7.30 -6.56
CA LEU A 152 3.69 5.89 -6.16
C LEU A 152 3.03 5.76 -4.78
N THR A 153 2.40 4.62 -4.52
CA THR A 153 2.10 4.21 -3.15
C THR A 153 3.39 3.81 -2.43
N ALA A 154 3.36 3.74 -1.10
CA ALA A 154 4.54 3.36 -0.32
C ALA A 154 5.13 2.00 -0.75
N ARG A 155 4.27 1.00 -1.02
CA ARG A 155 4.71 -0.34 -1.43
C ARG A 155 5.22 -0.39 -2.89
N GLU A 156 4.63 0.39 -3.77
CA GLU A 156 5.13 0.53 -5.15
C GLU A 156 6.52 1.19 -5.16
N ALA A 157 6.71 2.23 -4.35
CA ALA A 157 8.00 2.87 -4.19
C ALA A 157 9.07 1.93 -3.61
N GLN A 158 8.73 1.17 -2.56
CA GLN A 158 9.62 0.16 -1.97
C GLN A 158 10.02 -0.92 -2.99
N LEU A 159 9.07 -1.40 -3.80
CA LEU A 159 9.38 -2.39 -4.85
C LEU A 159 10.32 -1.82 -5.90
N LEU A 160 10.04 -0.62 -6.39
CA LEU A 160 10.89 0.04 -7.39
C LEU A 160 12.26 0.39 -6.81
N GLU A 161 12.33 0.79 -5.55
CA GLU A 161 13.58 1.04 -4.83
C GLU A 161 14.45 -0.22 -4.77
N LEU A 162 13.89 -1.40 -4.42
CA LEU A 162 14.63 -2.66 -4.41
C LEU A 162 15.21 -2.98 -5.79
N LEU A 163 14.44 -2.79 -6.85
CA LEU A 163 14.92 -3.00 -8.21
C LEU A 163 16.02 -2.00 -8.64
N LEU A 164 15.91 -0.74 -8.22
CA LEU A 164 16.87 0.30 -8.55
C LEU A 164 18.18 0.23 -7.75
N ARG A 165 18.15 -0.38 -6.55
CA ARG A 165 19.39 -0.58 -5.75
C ARG A 165 20.33 -1.60 -6.35
N ASP A 166 19.81 -2.60 -7.04
CA ASP A 166 20.61 -3.57 -7.81
C ASP A 166 19.96 -3.85 -9.17
N PRO A 167 20.10 -2.93 -10.12
CA PRO A 167 19.35 -2.99 -11.38
C PRO A 167 19.77 -4.14 -12.30
N ARG A 168 20.91 -4.79 -12.01
CA ARG A 168 21.43 -5.92 -12.78
C ARG A 168 21.11 -7.27 -12.14
N ALA A 169 20.64 -7.29 -10.90
CA ALA A 169 20.23 -8.51 -10.22
C ALA A 169 18.75 -8.80 -10.44
N VAL A 170 18.40 -10.08 -10.43
CA VAL A 170 17.00 -10.50 -10.44
C VAL A 170 16.47 -10.42 -9.01
N LEU A 171 15.48 -9.57 -8.78
CA LEU A 171 14.72 -9.56 -7.52
C LEU A 171 13.77 -10.75 -7.51
N SER A 172 14.03 -11.74 -6.66
CA SER A 172 13.12 -12.88 -6.53
C SER A 172 11.81 -12.47 -5.84
N ARG A 173 10.73 -13.25 -6.06
CA ARG A 173 9.45 -13.00 -5.40
C ARG A 173 9.56 -13.12 -3.89
N GLU A 174 10.27 -14.14 -3.42
CA GLU A 174 10.50 -14.39 -2.01
C GLU A 174 11.26 -13.22 -1.36
N ALA A 175 12.33 -12.73 -2.00
CA ALA A 175 13.09 -11.60 -1.50
C ALA A 175 12.25 -10.31 -1.44
N ALA A 176 11.40 -10.07 -2.45
CA ALA A 176 10.46 -8.96 -2.45
C ALA A 176 9.42 -9.09 -1.34
N ILE A 177 8.83 -10.30 -1.14
CA ILE A 177 7.86 -10.55 -0.08
C ILE A 177 8.49 -10.34 1.29
N GLU A 178 9.68 -10.86 1.52
CA GLU A 178 10.38 -10.68 2.78
C GLU A 178 10.68 -9.22 3.07
N ALA A 179 11.30 -8.51 2.10
CA ALA A 179 11.74 -7.13 2.29
C ALA A 179 10.58 -6.14 2.46
N ILE A 180 9.46 -6.34 1.74
CA ILE A 180 8.35 -5.38 1.69
C ILE A 180 7.23 -5.74 2.68
N TRP A 181 6.95 -7.03 2.86
CA TRP A 181 5.81 -7.52 3.66
C TRP A 181 6.21 -8.41 4.85
N GLY A 182 7.52 -8.54 5.14
CA GLY A 182 8.01 -9.35 6.27
C GLY A 182 7.63 -10.83 6.17
N GLY A 183 7.70 -11.39 4.97
CA GLY A 183 7.32 -12.79 4.70
C GLY A 183 5.82 -13.04 4.53
N ALA A 184 4.97 -12.05 4.80
CA ALA A 184 3.51 -12.19 4.72
C ALA A 184 3.00 -11.86 3.29
N GLY A 185 3.08 -12.80 2.36
CA GLY A 185 2.62 -12.58 0.99
C GLY A 185 2.58 -13.86 0.15
N THR A 186 2.13 -13.71 -1.08
CA THR A 186 2.15 -14.76 -2.11
C THR A 186 2.82 -14.21 -3.36
N ASP A 187 3.32 -15.08 -4.23
CA ASP A 187 3.95 -14.69 -5.51
C ASP A 187 3.05 -13.75 -6.32
N ASN A 188 1.75 -14.04 -6.39
CA ASN A 188 0.77 -13.21 -7.07
C ASN A 188 0.68 -11.78 -6.53
N LEU A 189 1.09 -11.54 -5.27
CA LEU A 189 1.15 -10.19 -4.70
C LEU A 189 2.21 -9.35 -5.40
N VAL A 190 3.43 -9.90 -5.53
CA VAL A 190 4.55 -9.21 -6.18
C VAL A 190 4.23 -8.93 -7.65
N ASP A 191 3.69 -9.95 -8.37
CA ASP A 191 3.31 -9.80 -9.78
C ASP A 191 2.35 -8.62 -10.01
N ARG A 192 1.39 -8.42 -9.09
CA ARG A 192 0.45 -7.29 -9.17
C ARG A 192 1.08 -5.94 -8.89
N TYR A 193 1.97 -5.86 -7.90
CA TYR A 193 2.69 -4.62 -7.65
C TYR A 193 3.62 -4.27 -8.81
N VAL A 194 4.29 -5.25 -9.41
CA VAL A 194 5.05 -5.07 -10.65
C VAL A 194 4.16 -4.56 -11.78
N ALA A 195 2.97 -5.13 -11.96
CA ALA A 195 2.02 -4.66 -12.99
C ALA A 195 1.60 -3.20 -12.77
N ARG A 196 1.34 -2.79 -11.52
CA ARG A 196 1.00 -1.39 -11.17
C ARG A 196 2.18 -0.45 -11.43
N VAL A 197 3.39 -0.84 -11.01
CA VAL A 197 4.59 -0.03 -11.25
C VAL A 197 4.84 0.10 -12.76
N ARG A 198 4.76 -0.97 -13.53
CA ARG A 198 4.85 -0.94 -15.00
C ARG A 198 3.86 0.04 -15.63
N HIS A 199 2.60 0.00 -15.18
CA HIS A 199 1.57 0.95 -15.66
C HIS A 199 1.94 2.41 -15.36
N LYS A 200 2.49 2.68 -14.18
CA LYS A 200 2.91 4.04 -13.77
C LYS A 200 4.19 4.50 -14.48
N LEU A 201 5.08 3.58 -14.84
CA LEU A 201 6.26 3.88 -15.66
C LEU A 201 5.89 4.18 -17.13
N GLY A 202 4.71 3.75 -17.59
CA GLY A 202 4.24 3.96 -18.96
C GLY A 202 4.79 2.96 -19.98
N ASP A 203 5.79 2.15 -19.60
CA ASP A 203 6.36 1.10 -20.44
C ASP A 203 6.53 -0.20 -19.61
N PRO A 204 5.81 -1.29 -19.97
CA PRO A 204 5.89 -2.56 -19.26
C PRO A 204 7.24 -3.26 -19.42
N GLU A 205 8.01 -2.94 -20.47
CA GLU A 205 9.31 -3.56 -20.73
C GLU A 205 10.42 -3.04 -19.81
N MET A 206 10.22 -1.91 -19.15
CA MET A 206 11.20 -1.36 -18.18
C MET A 206 11.47 -2.30 -17.01
N ILE A 207 10.51 -3.14 -16.63
CA ILE A 207 10.69 -4.22 -15.66
C ILE A 207 10.40 -5.54 -16.38
N ARG A 208 11.39 -6.36 -16.60
CA ARG A 208 11.24 -7.66 -17.27
C ARG A 208 10.96 -8.78 -16.28
N THR A 209 10.15 -9.73 -16.69
CA THR A 209 9.89 -10.95 -15.92
C THR A 209 10.90 -12.03 -16.28
N VAL A 210 11.62 -12.51 -15.28
CA VAL A 210 12.46 -13.72 -15.39
C VAL A 210 11.62 -14.91 -14.94
N ARG A 211 11.16 -15.72 -15.90
CA ARG A 211 10.22 -16.82 -15.64
C ARG A 211 10.74 -17.75 -14.56
N GLY A 212 9.88 -18.08 -13.58
CA GLY A 212 10.21 -18.98 -12.47
C GLY A 212 11.16 -18.39 -11.43
N VAL A 213 11.66 -17.14 -11.59
CA VAL A 213 12.63 -16.52 -10.67
C VAL A 213 12.08 -15.22 -10.09
N GLY A 214 11.83 -14.20 -10.92
CA GLY A 214 11.46 -12.89 -10.39
C GLY A 214 11.43 -11.80 -11.46
N PHE A 215 11.95 -10.63 -11.14
CA PHE A 215 11.90 -9.43 -11.95
C PHE A 215 13.26 -8.73 -11.99
N ILE A 216 13.54 -8.06 -13.10
CA ILE A 216 14.78 -7.29 -13.31
C ILE A 216 14.45 -6.02 -14.11
N LEU A 217 15.17 -4.93 -13.85
CA LEU A 217 15.07 -3.74 -14.69
C LEU A 217 15.68 -4.02 -16.07
N ALA A 218 15.07 -3.44 -17.10
CA ALA A 218 15.67 -3.43 -18.44
C ALA A 218 16.98 -2.61 -18.40
N PRO A 219 17.97 -2.96 -19.24
CA PRO A 219 19.23 -2.25 -19.35
C PRO A 219 19.04 -0.82 -19.90
#